data_f9f0b84bef95339e314baa0825a823cf
#
_entry.id   f9f0b84bef95339e314baa0825a823cf
#
_cell.length_a   1.000
_cell.length_b   1.000
_cell.length_c   1.000
_cell.angle_alpha   90.00
_cell.angle_beta   90.00
_cell.angle_gamma   90.00
#
_symmetry.space_group_name_H-M   'P 1'
#
loop_
_entity.id
_entity.type
_entity.pdbx_description
1 polymer ?
#
loop_
_entity_poly.entity_id
_entity_poly.type
_entity_poly.pdbx_seq_one_letter_code
_entity_poly.pdbx_strand_id
1 'polypeptide(L)'
;LISLIKVRTVNLTEIACGFSSPAKQDSRYTRIKRFFREFKIDFSSVSAWVILRIKNNVITTNSRGLEVSIDALFYDLKSGEQRILQGLRKLWRQKIYLSALRLADGELLIVATDHLMDEPIEHYALRWEIETLFSCLKGRGFNFEDTHMTQPDRIEKLLVLLTIAFCWAHKTEEWRHVQKAIKIKKHGRKGVSFFRYGLDLL
;
A
#
# COMPACT_ATOMS: atom_id res chain seq x y z
N LEU A 1 7.52 18.09 -1.36
CA LEU A 1 7.57 16.85 -0.59
C LEU A 1 7.86 17.12 0.89
N ILE A 2 8.96 17.80 1.23
CA ILE A 2 9.33 18.09 2.64
C ILE A 2 8.19 18.79 3.37
N SER A 3 7.57 19.80 2.77
CA SER A 3 6.43 20.51 3.38
C SER A 3 5.24 19.58 3.61
N LEU A 4 4.91 18.72 2.67
CA LEU A 4 3.86 17.70 2.80
C LEU A 4 4.12 16.77 4.01
N ILE A 5 5.35 16.31 4.16
CA ILE A 5 5.76 15.46 5.29
C ILE A 5 5.62 16.21 6.62
N LYS A 6 6.03 17.46 6.67
CA LYS A 6 5.96 18.31 7.88
C LYS A 6 4.53 18.56 8.35
N VAL A 7 3.64 18.94 7.42
CA VAL A 7 2.25 19.28 7.77
C VAL A 7 1.33 18.07 7.85
N ARG A 8 1.72 16.93 7.25
CA ARG A 8 0.99 15.65 7.30
C ARG A 8 -0.45 15.74 6.79
N THR A 9 -0.69 16.61 5.82
CA THR A 9 -1.98 16.75 5.16
C THR A 9 -1.80 17.06 3.69
N VAL A 10 -2.79 16.70 2.88
CA VAL A 10 -2.85 17.02 1.46
C VAL A 10 -3.50 18.36 1.16
N ASN A 11 -3.96 19.06 2.17
CA ASN A 11 -4.51 20.41 2.01
C ASN A 11 -3.44 21.37 1.51
N LEU A 12 -3.63 21.92 0.30
CA LEU A 12 -2.63 22.76 -0.36
C LEU A 12 -2.31 24.04 0.41
N THR A 13 -3.29 24.58 1.14
CA THR A 13 -3.11 25.78 1.96
C THR A 13 -2.15 25.48 3.12
N GLU A 14 -2.34 24.37 3.79
CA GLU A 14 -1.48 23.94 4.89
C GLU A 14 -0.07 23.55 4.39
N ILE A 15 0.01 22.87 3.23
CA ILE A 15 1.30 22.60 2.58
C ILE A 15 2.03 23.91 2.30
N ALA A 16 1.33 24.96 1.84
CA ALA A 16 1.92 26.27 1.59
C ALA A 16 2.47 26.93 2.87
N CYS A 17 1.80 26.72 4.02
CA CYS A 17 2.30 27.18 5.31
C CYS A 17 3.60 26.47 5.74
N GLY A 18 3.73 25.17 5.41
CA GLY A 18 4.91 24.37 5.74
C GLY A 18 6.18 24.70 4.94
N PHE A 19 6.13 25.61 3.96
CA PHE A 19 7.32 26.02 3.20
C PHE A 19 8.25 26.91 4.03
N SER A 20 9.51 26.52 4.11
CA SER A 20 10.58 27.34 4.74
C SER A 20 11.07 28.42 3.75
N SER A 21 10.21 29.33 3.31
CA SER A 21 10.51 30.39 2.36
C SER A 21 10.05 31.75 2.91
N PRO A 22 10.74 32.86 2.66
CA PRO A 22 10.31 34.19 3.07
C PRO A 22 9.12 34.72 2.23
N ALA A 23 8.74 34.03 1.14
CA ALA A 23 7.63 34.44 0.30
C ALA A 23 6.29 34.46 1.03
N LYS A 24 5.35 35.33 0.62
CA LYS A 24 3.98 35.39 1.16
C LYS A 24 3.26 34.07 0.91
N GLN A 25 2.31 33.72 1.79
CA GLN A 25 1.53 32.48 1.72
C GLN A 25 0.85 32.28 0.36
N ASP A 26 0.23 33.31 -0.21
CA ASP A 26 -0.44 33.26 -1.51
C ASP A 26 0.53 32.91 -2.63
N SER A 27 1.75 33.43 -2.59
CA SER A 27 2.80 33.10 -3.57
C SER A 27 3.23 31.64 -3.45
N ARG A 28 3.35 31.11 -2.23
CA ARG A 28 3.65 29.69 -1.97
C ARG A 28 2.52 28.80 -2.46
N TYR A 29 1.26 29.15 -2.17
CA TYR A 29 0.07 28.44 -2.64
C TYR A 29 -0.01 28.40 -4.18
N THR A 30 0.20 29.56 -4.81
CA THR A 30 0.22 29.66 -6.28
C THR A 30 1.33 28.80 -6.88
N ARG A 31 2.50 28.73 -6.23
CA ARG A 31 3.61 27.87 -6.66
C ARG A 31 3.26 26.39 -6.60
N ILE A 32 2.56 25.94 -5.56
CA ILE A 32 2.07 24.56 -5.44
C ILE A 32 1.06 24.26 -6.53
N LYS A 33 0.08 25.14 -6.77
CA LYS A 33 -0.93 24.98 -7.84
C LYS A 33 -0.27 24.87 -9.21
N ARG A 34 0.76 25.68 -9.47
CA ARG A 34 1.55 25.61 -10.70
C ARG A 34 2.26 24.28 -10.83
N PHE A 35 2.91 23.79 -9.77
CA PHE A 35 3.54 22.49 -9.77
C PHE A 35 2.56 21.38 -10.18
N PHE A 36 1.40 21.28 -9.56
CA PHE A 36 0.42 20.26 -9.91
C PHE A 36 -0.15 20.41 -11.33
N ARG A 37 -0.20 21.62 -11.87
CA ARG A 37 -0.66 21.90 -13.23
C ARG A 37 0.40 21.59 -14.30
N GLU A 38 1.61 22.04 -14.12
CA GLU A 38 2.63 22.11 -15.17
C GLU A 38 3.70 21.02 -15.07
N PHE A 39 4.01 20.56 -13.86
CA PHE A 39 5.06 19.56 -13.69
C PHE A 39 4.64 18.21 -14.28
N LYS A 40 5.47 17.68 -15.16
CA LYS A 40 5.27 16.34 -15.74
C LYS A 40 6.03 15.33 -14.93
N ILE A 41 5.34 14.29 -14.47
CA ILE A 41 5.95 13.15 -13.78
C ILE A 41 6.03 12.01 -14.78
N ASP A 42 7.21 11.40 -14.89
CA ASP A 42 7.34 10.12 -15.58
C ASP A 42 6.85 9.01 -14.65
N PHE A 43 5.57 8.68 -14.79
CA PHE A 43 4.92 7.63 -13.99
C PHE A 43 5.56 6.26 -14.22
N SER A 44 6.12 6.00 -15.40
CA SER A 44 6.79 4.73 -15.73
C SER A 44 8.02 4.52 -14.86
N SER A 45 8.85 5.55 -14.74
CA SER A 45 10.04 5.51 -13.87
C SER A 45 9.68 5.37 -12.40
N VAL A 46 8.64 6.09 -11.93
CA VAL A 46 8.19 5.99 -10.54
C VAL A 46 7.56 4.63 -10.27
N SER A 47 6.71 4.14 -11.18
CA SER A 47 6.09 2.81 -11.06
C SER A 47 7.15 1.71 -11.06
N ALA A 48 8.14 1.77 -11.95
CA ALA A 48 9.25 0.83 -11.96
C ALA A 48 10.00 0.83 -10.62
N TRP A 49 10.24 2.01 -10.05
CA TRP A 49 10.89 2.14 -8.74
C TRP A 49 10.06 1.56 -7.60
N VAL A 50 8.73 1.74 -7.63
CA VAL A 50 7.78 1.18 -6.64
C VAL A 50 7.62 -0.33 -6.86
N ILE A 51 7.44 -0.79 -8.11
CA ILE A 51 7.21 -2.20 -8.47
C ILE A 51 8.46 -3.05 -8.19
N LEU A 52 9.67 -2.51 -8.33
CA LEU A 52 10.91 -3.19 -7.91
C LEU A 52 10.88 -3.57 -6.42
N ARG A 53 9.99 -2.98 -5.63
CA ARG A 53 9.73 -3.28 -4.21
C ARG A 53 8.50 -4.17 -3.98
N ILE A 54 7.58 -4.24 -4.95
CA ILE A 54 6.34 -5.03 -4.89
C ILE A 54 6.43 -6.08 -6.02
N LYS A 55 7.41 -6.98 -5.93
CA LYS A 55 7.40 -8.15 -6.83
C LYS A 55 6.33 -9.11 -6.34
N ASN A 56 5.27 -9.28 -7.10
CA ASN A 56 4.52 -10.52 -7.35
C ASN A 56 3.07 -10.20 -7.76
N ASN A 57 2.69 -10.60 -8.97
CA ASN A 57 1.31 -10.53 -9.48
C ASN A 57 0.48 -11.65 -8.83
N VAL A 58 -0.02 -11.42 -7.65
CA VAL A 58 -0.99 -12.31 -7.01
C VAL A 58 -2.38 -11.74 -7.21
N ILE A 59 -3.23 -12.46 -7.90
CA ILE A 59 -4.65 -12.12 -8.07
C ILE A 59 -5.43 -12.95 -7.06
N THR A 60 -6.17 -12.28 -6.18
CA THR A 60 -7.08 -12.95 -5.27
C THR A 60 -8.51 -12.76 -5.66
N THR A 61 -9.28 -13.78 -5.40
CA THR A 61 -10.72 -13.74 -5.45
C THR A 61 -11.25 -14.21 -4.10
N ASN A 62 -12.07 -13.40 -3.46
CA ASN A 62 -12.88 -13.88 -2.35
C ASN A 62 -13.94 -14.85 -2.90
N SER A 63 -14.20 -15.93 -2.18
CA SER A 63 -15.10 -17.01 -2.55
C SER A 63 -16.55 -16.60 -2.89
N ARG A 64 -16.94 -15.36 -2.63
CA ARG A 64 -18.31 -14.84 -2.88
C ARG A 64 -18.66 -14.63 -4.37
N GLY A 65 -17.86 -15.04 -5.31
CA GLY A 65 -18.12 -14.87 -6.75
C GLY A 65 -17.46 -15.93 -7.63
N LEU A 66 -16.85 -16.94 -7.05
CA LEU A 66 -16.24 -18.05 -7.74
C LEU A 66 -17.28 -19.11 -8.08
N GLU A 67 -17.16 -19.69 -9.27
CA GLU A 67 -17.98 -20.84 -9.67
C GLU A 67 -17.83 -21.96 -8.64
N VAL A 68 -18.93 -22.60 -8.30
CA VAL A 68 -19.09 -23.70 -7.33
C VAL A 68 -18.03 -24.82 -7.48
N SER A 69 -17.44 -24.92 -8.67
CA SER A 69 -16.42 -25.94 -9.00
C SER A 69 -15.06 -25.74 -8.34
N ILE A 70 -14.68 -24.53 -7.93
CA ILE A 70 -13.35 -24.26 -7.34
C ILE A 70 -13.34 -24.58 -5.86
N ASP A 71 -14.40 -24.23 -5.14
CA ASP A 71 -14.55 -24.57 -3.72
C ASP A 71 -14.50 -26.09 -3.52
N ALA A 72 -15.01 -26.87 -4.48
CA ALA A 72 -14.96 -28.32 -4.44
C ALA A 72 -13.53 -28.90 -4.48
N LEU A 73 -12.54 -28.17 -5.01
CA LEU A 73 -11.15 -28.61 -5.04
C LEU A 73 -10.45 -28.51 -3.66
N PHE A 74 -11.06 -27.77 -2.73
CA PHE A 74 -10.46 -27.42 -1.45
C PHE A 74 -11.41 -27.65 -0.25
N TYR A 75 -12.56 -28.31 -0.47
CA TYR A 75 -13.61 -28.47 0.57
C TYR A 75 -13.11 -29.22 1.81
N ASP A 76 -12.17 -30.16 1.60
CA ASP A 76 -11.61 -31.04 2.62
C ASP A 76 -10.47 -30.43 3.44
N LEU A 77 -10.05 -29.19 3.13
CA LEU A 77 -9.01 -28.50 3.90
C LEU A 77 -9.48 -28.21 5.34
N LYS A 78 -8.65 -28.55 6.30
CA LYS A 78 -8.86 -28.22 7.72
C LYS A 78 -8.36 -26.79 8.01
N SER A 79 -8.86 -26.21 9.11
CA SER A 79 -8.41 -24.89 9.57
C SER A 79 -6.88 -24.84 9.73
N GLY A 80 -6.25 -23.84 9.12
CA GLY A 80 -4.79 -23.67 9.06
C GLY A 80 -4.09 -24.52 8.00
N GLU A 81 -4.80 -25.41 7.30
CA GLU A 81 -4.22 -26.23 6.24
C GLU A 81 -4.19 -25.46 4.92
N GLN A 82 -3.06 -25.55 4.22
CA GLN A 82 -2.90 -25.00 2.89
C GLN A 82 -2.64 -26.10 1.85
N ARG A 83 -3.05 -25.83 0.61
CA ARG A 83 -2.83 -26.74 -0.53
C ARG A 83 -2.51 -25.94 -1.77
N ILE A 84 -1.46 -26.36 -2.49
CA ILE A 84 -1.05 -25.84 -3.79
C ILE A 84 -1.34 -26.90 -4.84
N LEU A 85 -2.15 -26.56 -5.85
CA LEU A 85 -2.40 -27.45 -6.97
C LEU A 85 -1.27 -27.35 -7.99
N GLN A 86 -0.57 -28.44 -8.22
CA GLN A 86 0.60 -28.51 -9.12
C GLN A 86 0.25 -28.34 -10.60
N GLY A 87 -1.01 -28.53 -10.99
CA GLY A 87 -1.44 -28.45 -12.38
C GLY A 87 -2.16 -27.17 -12.73
N LEU A 88 -1.93 -26.66 -13.95
CA LEU A 88 -2.68 -25.54 -14.51
C LEU A 88 -4.18 -25.84 -14.55
N ARG A 89 -4.99 -24.88 -14.16
CA ARG A 89 -6.45 -24.87 -14.26
C ARG A 89 -6.89 -23.81 -15.25
N LYS A 90 -7.96 -24.09 -16.00
CA LYS A 90 -8.57 -23.11 -16.90
C LYS A 90 -9.72 -22.43 -16.18
N LEU A 91 -9.58 -21.12 -15.94
CA LEU A 91 -10.60 -20.29 -15.32
C LEU A 91 -10.79 -19.03 -16.17
N TRP A 92 -12.03 -18.68 -16.54
CA TRP A 92 -12.34 -17.53 -17.40
C TRP A 92 -11.45 -17.39 -18.63
N ARG A 93 -11.19 -18.51 -19.32
CA ARG A 93 -10.29 -18.61 -20.49
C ARG A 93 -8.80 -18.38 -20.19
N GLN A 94 -8.41 -18.17 -18.95
CA GLN A 94 -7.01 -18.06 -18.51
C GLN A 94 -6.52 -19.39 -17.95
N LYS A 95 -5.24 -19.67 -18.16
CA LYS A 95 -4.55 -20.81 -17.54
C LYS A 95 -3.84 -20.29 -16.28
N ILE A 96 -4.21 -20.81 -15.13
CA ILE A 96 -3.72 -20.34 -13.83
C ILE A 96 -3.37 -21.52 -12.92
N TYR A 97 -2.50 -21.28 -11.96
CA TYR A 97 -2.28 -22.15 -10.81
C TYR A 97 -3.17 -21.69 -9.65
N LEU A 98 -3.65 -22.65 -8.87
CA LEU A 98 -4.52 -22.38 -7.72
C LEU A 98 -3.88 -22.91 -6.45
N SER A 99 -3.98 -22.14 -5.40
CA SER A 99 -3.65 -22.52 -4.03
C SER A 99 -4.71 -22.02 -3.08
N ALA A 100 -4.89 -22.68 -1.96
CA ALA A 100 -5.86 -22.28 -0.97
C ALA A 100 -5.36 -22.53 0.46
N LEU A 101 -5.86 -21.71 1.37
CA LEU A 101 -5.68 -21.81 2.82
C LEU A 101 -7.06 -21.74 3.49
N ARG A 102 -7.36 -22.68 4.38
CA ARG A 102 -8.52 -22.59 5.26
C ARG A 102 -8.19 -21.71 6.46
N LEU A 103 -8.85 -20.57 6.57
CA LEU A 103 -8.65 -19.63 7.67
C LEU A 103 -9.23 -20.16 9.00
N ALA A 104 -8.86 -19.55 10.11
CA ALA A 104 -9.30 -19.97 11.45
C ALA A 104 -10.81 -19.81 11.67
N ASP A 105 -11.44 -18.86 10.99
CA ASP A 105 -12.89 -18.63 10.98
C ASP A 105 -13.68 -19.59 10.06
N GLY A 106 -12.97 -20.47 9.36
CA GLY A 106 -13.52 -21.43 8.42
C GLY A 106 -13.67 -20.91 6.98
N GLU A 107 -13.37 -19.64 6.71
CA GLU A 107 -13.37 -19.12 5.34
C GLU A 107 -12.23 -19.73 4.53
N LEU A 108 -12.45 -19.84 3.20
CA LEU A 108 -11.46 -20.35 2.27
C LEU A 108 -10.82 -19.20 1.51
N LEU A 109 -9.53 -18.99 1.75
CA LEU A 109 -8.71 -18.07 0.98
C LEU A 109 -8.17 -18.80 -0.25
N ILE A 110 -8.56 -18.36 -1.46
CA ILE A 110 -8.07 -18.92 -2.72
C ILE A 110 -7.19 -17.91 -3.42
N VAL A 111 -5.99 -18.34 -3.80
CA VAL A 111 -4.99 -17.55 -4.51
C VAL A 111 -4.76 -18.11 -5.89
N ALA A 112 -4.87 -17.27 -6.92
CA ALA A 112 -4.60 -17.61 -8.30
C ALA A 112 -3.31 -16.92 -8.77
N THR A 113 -2.44 -17.67 -9.46
CA THR A 113 -1.18 -17.16 -9.99
C THR A 113 -1.01 -17.58 -11.46
N ASP A 114 -0.29 -16.79 -12.24
CA ASP A 114 0.02 -17.06 -13.65
C ASP A 114 1.19 -18.05 -13.81
N HIS A 115 1.98 -18.25 -12.76
CA HIS A 115 3.08 -19.20 -12.71
C HIS A 115 3.05 -20.00 -11.40
N LEU A 116 3.71 -21.15 -11.40
CA LEU A 116 3.83 -21.97 -10.20
C LEU A 116 4.74 -21.26 -9.19
N MET A 117 4.26 -21.14 -7.97
CA MET A 117 4.98 -20.52 -6.84
C MET A 117 5.06 -21.52 -5.69
N ASP A 118 6.17 -21.48 -4.96
CA ASP A 118 6.36 -22.36 -3.79
C ASP A 118 5.53 -21.90 -2.58
N GLU A 119 5.38 -20.59 -2.38
CA GLU A 119 4.69 -20.00 -1.23
C GLU A 119 3.66 -18.93 -1.66
N PRO A 120 2.61 -19.30 -2.44
CA PRO A 120 1.67 -18.33 -3.01
C PRO A 120 0.81 -17.63 -1.94
N ILE A 121 0.52 -18.29 -0.83
CA ILE A 121 -0.28 -17.73 0.28
C ILE A 121 0.53 -16.66 1.03
N GLU A 122 1.79 -16.92 1.31
CA GLU A 122 2.72 -15.98 1.95
C GLU A 122 2.93 -14.75 1.06
N HIS A 123 3.10 -14.96 -0.24
CA HIS A 123 3.15 -13.86 -1.20
C HIS A 123 1.86 -13.03 -1.25
N TYR A 124 0.71 -13.68 -1.12
CA TYR A 124 -0.55 -12.98 -1.01
C TYR A 124 -0.65 -12.16 0.27
N ALA A 125 -0.14 -12.65 1.39
CA ALA A 125 -0.14 -11.92 2.65
C ALA A 125 0.56 -10.55 2.53
N LEU A 126 1.53 -10.40 1.63
CA LEU A 126 2.17 -9.11 1.33
C LEU A 126 1.20 -8.07 0.75
N ARG A 127 0.05 -8.50 0.19
CA ARG A 127 -1.00 -7.58 -0.28
C ARG A 127 -1.60 -6.73 0.84
N TRP A 128 -1.59 -7.22 2.08
CA TRP A 128 -2.06 -6.43 3.24
C TRP A 128 -1.24 -5.15 3.43
N GLU A 129 -0.04 -5.10 2.87
CA GLU A 129 0.75 -3.87 2.85
C GLU A 129 0.08 -2.76 2.01
N ILE A 130 -0.68 -3.13 0.97
CA ILE A 130 -1.46 -2.17 0.16
C ILE A 130 -2.57 -1.51 1.01
N GLU A 131 -3.28 -2.30 1.81
CA GLU A 131 -4.29 -1.75 2.73
C GLU A 131 -3.65 -0.87 3.80
N THR A 132 -2.48 -1.27 4.30
CA THR A 132 -1.67 -0.47 5.20
C THR A 132 -1.24 0.84 4.54
N LEU A 133 -0.78 0.80 3.28
CA LEU A 133 -0.45 1.99 2.50
C LEU A 133 -1.65 2.92 2.39
N PHE A 134 -2.82 2.43 1.94
CA PHE A 134 -4.03 3.25 1.85
C PHE A 134 -4.44 3.84 3.19
N SER A 135 -4.35 3.07 4.27
CA SER A 135 -4.62 3.56 5.62
C SER A 135 -3.65 4.68 6.05
N CYS A 136 -2.37 4.59 5.65
CA CYS A 136 -1.37 5.63 5.91
C CYS A 136 -1.59 6.87 5.05
N LEU A 137 -2.02 6.72 3.80
CA LEU A 137 -2.37 7.86 2.93
C LEU A 137 -3.60 8.60 3.44
N LYS A 138 -4.57 7.87 3.99
CA LYS A 138 -5.79 8.41 4.61
C LYS A 138 -5.55 8.92 6.04
N GLY A 139 -6.43 8.63 6.95
CA GLY A 139 -6.47 9.19 8.30
C GLY A 139 -5.28 8.89 9.22
N ARG A 140 -4.41 7.92 8.88
CA ARG A 140 -3.24 7.60 9.71
C ARG A 140 -2.00 8.46 9.40
N GLY A 141 -1.98 9.18 8.30
CA GLY A 141 -0.79 9.90 7.87
C GLY A 141 -1.04 11.23 7.22
N PHE A 142 -1.63 11.25 6.04
CA PHE A 142 -1.66 12.42 5.17
C PHE A 142 -3.07 12.99 4.92
N ASN A 143 -4.12 12.37 5.45
CA ASN A 143 -5.52 12.78 5.27
C ASN A 143 -5.87 12.96 3.79
N PHE A 144 -5.59 11.95 2.96
CA PHE A 144 -5.79 12.04 1.51
C PHE A 144 -7.23 12.43 1.12
N GLU A 145 -8.20 12.14 1.97
CA GLU A 145 -9.61 12.49 1.77
C GLU A 145 -9.88 14.00 1.86
N ASP A 146 -8.98 14.77 2.50
CA ASP A 146 -9.08 16.23 2.59
C ASP A 146 -8.58 16.94 1.32
N THR A 147 -8.27 16.18 0.26
CA THR A 147 -7.90 16.79 -1.02
C THR A 147 -9.14 17.35 -1.71
N HIS A 148 -9.09 18.61 -2.10
CA HIS A 148 -10.11 19.23 -2.94
C HIS A 148 -9.78 19.16 -4.43
N MET A 149 -8.83 18.31 -4.82
CA MET A 149 -8.47 18.10 -6.21
C MET A 149 -9.47 17.18 -6.89
N THR A 150 -10.01 17.62 -8.02
CA THR A 150 -10.97 16.86 -8.83
C THR A 150 -10.38 16.37 -10.15
N GLN A 151 -9.22 16.89 -10.55
CA GLN A 151 -8.59 16.54 -11.82
C GLN A 151 -7.70 15.30 -11.65
N PRO A 152 -7.94 14.22 -12.42
CA PRO A 152 -7.19 12.95 -12.29
C PRO A 152 -5.69 13.14 -12.35
N ASP A 153 -5.16 13.86 -13.33
CA ASP A 153 -3.72 14.11 -13.49
C ASP A 153 -3.05 14.74 -12.25
N ARG A 154 -3.80 15.57 -11.52
CA ARG A 154 -3.28 16.19 -10.29
C ARG A 154 -3.33 15.23 -9.12
N ILE A 155 -4.39 14.40 -9.07
CA ILE A 155 -4.53 13.34 -8.05
C ILE A 155 -3.42 12.31 -8.23
N GLU A 156 -3.13 11.90 -9.46
CA GLU A 156 -2.02 11.00 -9.76
C GLU A 156 -0.68 11.55 -9.28
N LYS A 157 -0.39 12.83 -9.56
CA LYS A 157 0.84 13.49 -9.06
C LYS A 157 0.89 13.52 -7.53
N LEU A 158 -0.23 13.78 -6.89
CA LEU A 158 -0.32 13.76 -5.43
C LEU A 158 -0.04 12.37 -4.87
N LEU A 159 -0.65 11.33 -5.46
CA LEU A 159 -0.39 9.94 -5.07
C LEU A 159 1.08 9.55 -5.19
N VAL A 160 1.76 9.97 -6.26
CA VAL A 160 3.20 9.74 -6.41
C VAL A 160 3.98 10.39 -5.26
N LEU A 161 3.70 11.64 -4.94
CA LEU A 161 4.38 12.34 -3.84
C LEU A 161 4.12 11.65 -2.49
N LEU A 162 2.90 11.19 -2.25
CA LEU A 162 2.52 10.47 -1.04
C LEU A 162 3.22 9.11 -0.96
N THR A 163 3.33 8.39 -2.08
CA THR A 163 4.05 7.12 -2.15
C THR A 163 5.54 7.29 -1.84
N ILE A 164 6.17 8.35 -2.37
CA ILE A 164 7.56 8.68 -2.05
C ILE A 164 7.72 9.01 -0.56
N ALA A 165 6.80 9.80 0.00
CA ALA A 165 6.81 10.14 1.42
C ALA A 165 6.62 8.90 2.32
N PHE A 166 5.73 7.99 1.92
CA PHE A 166 5.51 6.71 2.58
C PHE A 166 6.77 5.84 2.60
N CYS A 167 7.40 5.66 1.43
CA CYS A 167 8.63 4.89 1.33
C CYS A 167 9.77 5.52 2.17
N TRP A 168 9.84 6.83 2.20
CA TRP A 168 10.83 7.53 3.02
C TRP A 168 10.59 7.33 4.51
N ALA A 169 9.34 7.44 4.96
CA ALA A 169 8.98 7.17 6.34
C ALA A 169 9.35 5.73 6.78
N HIS A 170 9.08 4.73 5.92
CA HIS A 170 9.47 3.35 6.20
C HIS A 170 10.99 3.16 6.25
N LYS A 171 11.74 3.76 5.34
CA LYS A 171 13.21 3.71 5.37
C LYS A 171 13.79 4.36 6.63
N THR A 172 13.20 5.46 7.05
CA THR A 172 13.61 6.16 8.28
C THR A 172 13.28 5.34 9.51
N GLU A 173 12.15 4.62 9.50
CA GLU A 173 11.78 3.71 10.57
C GLU A 173 12.76 2.54 10.67
N GLU A 174 13.06 1.85 9.55
CA GLU A 174 14.03 0.76 9.51
C GLU A 174 15.36 1.17 10.17
N TRP A 175 15.89 2.32 9.76
CA TRP A 175 17.12 2.89 10.31
C TRP A 175 17.01 3.19 11.81
N ARG A 176 15.91 3.83 12.23
CA ARG A 176 15.68 4.21 13.62
C ARG A 176 15.43 3.01 14.52
N HIS A 177 14.71 2.00 14.03
CA HIS A 177 14.37 0.80 14.79
C HIS A 177 15.61 0.01 15.23
N VAL A 178 16.65 -0.01 14.39
CA VAL A 178 17.95 -0.58 14.74
C VAL A 178 18.60 0.13 15.94
N GLN A 179 18.45 1.46 16.01
CA GLN A 179 19.04 2.27 17.09
C GLN A 179 18.17 2.28 18.35
N LYS A 180 16.85 2.35 18.16
CA LYS A 180 15.87 2.43 19.23
C LYS A 180 14.59 1.72 18.82
N ALA A 181 14.40 0.50 19.34
CA ALA A 181 13.21 -0.28 19.04
C ALA A 181 11.93 0.37 19.54
N ILE A 182 10.83 0.16 18.82
CA ILE A 182 9.49 0.61 19.22
C ILE A 182 9.09 -0.13 20.51
N LYS A 183 8.70 0.61 21.53
CA LYS A 183 8.25 0.05 22.80
C LYS A 183 6.97 -0.79 22.60
N ILE A 184 6.97 -2.00 23.16
CA ILE A 184 5.79 -2.84 23.26
C ILE A 184 5.00 -2.42 24.50
N LYS A 185 3.71 -2.18 24.36
CA LYS A 185 2.82 -1.83 25.47
C LYS A 185 2.42 -3.07 26.28
N LYS A 186 1.85 -2.87 27.48
CA LYS A 186 1.44 -3.97 28.39
C LYS A 186 0.53 -5.03 27.73
N HIS A 187 -0.26 -4.65 26.72
CA HIS A 187 -1.15 -5.55 25.96
C HIS A 187 -0.46 -6.26 24.77
N GLY A 188 0.88 -6.28 24.69
CA GLY A 188 1.65 -6.99 23.67
C GLY A 188 1.75 -6.30 22.30
N ARG A 189 1.10 -5.15 22.08
CA ARG A 189 1.17 -4.44 20.80
C ARG A 189 2.20 -3.30 20.84
N LYS A 190 2.76 -2.98 19.68
CA LYS A 190 3.66 -1.81 19.51
C LYS A 190 2.96 -0.52 19.90
N GLY A 191 3.67 0.40 20.51
CA GLY A 191 3.14 1.68 20.96
C GLY A 191 2.71 2.61 19.83
N VAL A 192 3.39 2.52 18.67
CA VAL A 192 3.11 3.24 17.43
C VAL A 192 3.33 2.30 16.25
N SER A 193 2.70 2.57 15.10
CA SER A 193 2.96 1.83 13.86
C SER A 193 4.36 2.15 13.34
N PHE A 194 4.93 1.26 12.55
CA PHE A 194 6.22 1.48 11.88
C PHE A 194 6.23 2.76 11.05
N PHE A 195 5.23 2.94 10.20
CA PHE A 195 5.07 4.15 9.41
C PHE A 195 5.07 5.42 10.26
N ARG A 196 4.27 5.45 11.33
CA ARG A 196 4.18 6.62 12.23
C ARG A 196 5.50 6.90 12.92
N TYR A 197 6.22 5.84 13.33
CA TYR A 197 7.52 5.97 13.98
C TYR A 197 8.57 6.61 13.07
N GLY A 198 8.59 6.23 11.78
CA GLY A 198 9.46 6.86 10.79
C GLY A 198 9.03 8.28 10.43
N LEU A 199 7.72 8.50 10.25
CA LEU A 199 7.17 9.81 9.92
C LEU A 199 7.40 10.86 11.03
N ASP A 200 7.44 10.45 12.30
CA ASP A 200 7.70 11.33 13.44
C ASP A 200 9.18 11.78 13.52
N LEU A 201 10.07 11.15 12.76
CA LEU A 201 11.47 11.54 12.68
C LEU A 201 11.77 12.47 11.50
N LEU A 202 10.96 12.43 10.43
CA LEU A 202 11.11 13.29 9.23
C LEU A 202 10.55 14.69 9.45
#